data_df88162448ed7990378bb7295bb7b21c
#
_entry.id   df88162448ed7990378bb7295bb7b21c
#
_cell.length_a   1.000
_cell.length_b   1.000
_cell.length_c   1.000
_cell.angle_alpha   90.00
_cell.angle_beta   90.00
_cell.angle_gamma   90.00
#
_symmetry.space_group_name_H-M   'P 1'
#
loop_
_entity.id
_entity.type
_entity.pdbx_description
1 polymer ?
#
loop_
_entity_poly.entity_id
_entity_poly.type
_entity_poly.pdbx_seq_one_letter_code
_entity_poly.pdbx_strand_id
1 'polypeptide(L)'
;ISSVRKAFQIIAKYNFYSHSYFIVGNIGENEEDMLKISGFAKEIGIDTLGLSILRTEKYSPLNDVIKDSDGYYIGADNGVYSQKYGKKELKRIRKRIHNRFYTPLQCLKIARKTYSIGLFRLSSGIKWILVYLFRSLMRRNS
;
A
#
# COMPACT_ATOMS: atom_id res chain seq x y z
N ILE A 1 5.80 -15.07 -9.50
CA ILE A 1 5.79 -15.04 -7.99
C ILE A 1 7.13 -15.56 -7.44
N SER A 2 7.70 -16.66 -7.95
CA SER A 2 9.02 -17.20 -7.50
C SER A 2 10.15 -16.18 -7.67
N SER A 3 10.23 -15.50 -8.79
CA SER A 3 11.23 -14.46 -9.08
C SER A 3 11.14 -13.29 -8.10
N VAL A 4 9.91 -12.88 -7.74
CA VAL A 4 9.67 -11.81 -6.75
C VAL A 4 10.23 -12.25 -5.38
N ARG A 5 9.93 -13.46 -4.92
CA ARG A 5 10.46 -14.00 -3.66
C ARG A 5 12.00 -13.99 -3.64
N LYS A 6 12.64 -14.47 -4.71
CA LYS A 6 14.11 -14.45 -4.82
C LYS A 6 14.68 -13.03 -4.76
N ALA A 7 14.07 -12.07 -5.46
CA ALA A 7 14.50 -10.67 -5.42
C ALA A 7 14.44 -10.09 -4.00
N PHE A 8 13.35 -10.31 -3.27
CA PHE A 8 13.24 -9.83 -1.89
C PHE A 8 14.14 -10.55 -0.90
N GLN A 9 14.46 -11.83 -1.11
CA GLN A 9 15.49 -12.53 -0.34
C GLN A 9 16.87 -11.88 -0.52
N ILE A 10 17.22 -11.47 -1.74
CA ILE A 10 18.47 -10.76 -2.02
C ILE A 10 18.46 -9.39 -1.33
N ILE A 11 17.39 -8.62 -1.48
CA ILE A 11 17.23 -7.30 -0.82
C ILE A 11 17.40 -7.42 0.69
N ALA A 12 16.78 -8.44 1.31
CA ALA A 12 16.89 -8.69 2.74
C ALA A 12 18.32 -9.03 3.17
N LYS A 13 19.05 -9.80 2.36
CA LYS A 13 20.45 -10.18 2.63
C LYS A 13 21.37 -8.96 2.73
N TYR A 14 21.13 -7.93 1.92
CA TYR A 14 21.94 -6.71 1.92
C TYR A 14 21.39 -5.60 2.81
N ASN A 15 20.38 -5.90 3.63
CA ASN A 15 19.75 -4.97 4.58
C ASN A 15 19.19 -3.69 3.95
N PHE A 16 18.79 -3.73 2.67
CA PHE A 16 18.15 -2.59 2.02
C PHE A 16 16.74 -2.38 2.55
N TYR A 17 16.35 -1.10 2.70
CA TYR A 17 14.96 -0.74 2.95
C TYR A 17 14.12 -0.98 1.71
N SER A 18 13.04 -1.74 1.85
CA SER A 18 12.20 -2.15 0.73
C SER A 18 10.80 -1.56 0.83
N HIS A 19 10.34 -1.03 -0.29
CA HIS A 19 8.97 -0.56 -0.48
C HIS A 19 8.38 -1.21 -1.72
N SER A 20 7.15 -1.70 -1.63
CA SER A 20 6.45 -2.25 -2.79
C SER A 20 5.05 -1.71 -2.90
N TYR A 21 4.65 -1.43 -4.14
CA TYR A 21 3.28 -1.09 -4.48
C TYR A 21 2.54 -2.32 -5.00
N PHE A 22 1.31 -2.48 -4.53
CA PHE A 22 0.36 -3.45 -5.06
C PHE A 22 -0.87 -2.74 -5.58
N ILE A 23 -1.47 -3.31 -6.62
CA ILE A 23 -2.70 -2.82 -7.21
C ILE A 23 -3.84 -3.69 -6.69
N VAL A 24 -4.95 -3.07 -6.32
CA VAL A 24 -6.19 -3.73 -5.92
C VAL A 24 -7.31 -3.37 -6.88
N GLY A 25 -8.28 -4.25 -7.02
CA GLY A 25 -9.41 -4.06 -7.91
C GLY A 25 -9.09 -4.40 -9.37
N ASN A 26 -8.20 -5.37 -9.59
CA ASN A 26 -7.96 -5.91 -10.92
C ASN A 26 -9.23 -6.59 -11.45
N ILE A 27 -9.37 -6.67 -12.78
CA ILE A 27 -10.50 -7.35 -13.41
C ILE A 27 -10.51 -8.82 -12.98
N GLY A 28 -11.67 -9.30 -12.52
CA GLY A 28 -11.83 -10.67 -12.01
C GLY A 28 -11.36 -10.88 -10.56
N GLU A 29 -10.72 -9.91 -9.91
CA GLU A 29 -10.23 -10.03 -8.54
C GLU A 29 -11.39 -9.97 -7.53
N ASN A 30 -11.37 -10.84 -6.54
CA ASN A 30 -12.32 -10.82 -5.43
C ASN A 30 -11.69 -10.24 -4.14
N GLU A 31 -12.52 -9.96 -3.13
CA GLU A 31 -12.05 -9.36 -1.88
C GLU A 31 -11.05 -10.26 -1.14
N GLU A 32 -11.24 -11.58 -1.18
CA GLU A 32 -10.33 -12.52 -0.53
C GLU A 32 -8.94 -12.45 -1.14
N ASP A 33 -8.85 -12.41 -2.48
CA ASP A 33 -7.57 -12.30 -3.19
C ASP A 33 -6.87 -10.98 -2.88
N MET A 34 -7.61 -9.85 -2.89
CA MET A 34 -7.06 -8.56 -2.48
C MET A 34 -6.52 -8.60 -1.04
N LEU A 35 -7.20 -9.26 -0.11
CA LEU A 35 -6.76 -9.37 1.28
C LEU A 35 -5.52 -10.25 1.47
N LYS A 36 -5.24 -11.21 0.56
CA LYS A 36 -4.01 -12.02 0.56
C LYS A 36 -2.75 -11.18 0.36
N ILE A 37 -2.86 -9.99 -0.25
CA ILE A 37 -1.73 -9.06 -0.44
C ILE A 37 -0.98 -8.81 0.86
N SER A 38 -1.68 -8.60 1.98
CA SER A 38 -1.04 -8.35 3.27
C SER A 38 -0.20 -9.53 3.77
N GLY A 39 -0.68 -10.75 3.54
CA GLY A 39 0.05 -11.98 3.87
C GLY A 39 1.28 -12.16 2.99
N PHE A 40 1.12 -12.02 1.68
CA PHE A 40 2.20 -12.11 0.71
C PHE A 40 3.29 -11.05 0.96
N ALA A 41 2.89 -9.80 1.22
CA ALA A 41 3.81 -8.72 1.53
C ALA A 41 4.67 -9.02 2.79
N LYS A 42 4.08 -9.63 3.82
CA LYS A 42 4.81 -10.08 5.01
C LYS A 42 5.72 -11.27 4.72
N GLU A 43 5.25 -12.21 3.93
CA GLU A 43 6.00 -13.41 3.53
C GLU A 43 7.28 -13.05 2.78
N ILE A 44 7.21 -12.13 1.81
CA ILE A 44 8.39 -11.67 1.08
C ILE A 44 9.27 -10.69 1.86
N GLY A 45 8.81 -10.27 3.05
CA GLY A 45 9.61 -9.48 3.99
C GLY A 45 9.81 -8.02 3.60
N ILE A 46 8.85 -7.40 2.87
CA ILE A 46 8.95 -5.96 2.59
C ILE A 46 8.80 -5.13 3.86
N ASP A 47 9.48 -3.99 3.89
CA ASP A 47 9.41 -3.09 5.04
C ASP A 47 8.13 -2.26 5.00
N THR A 48 7.79 -1.71 3.84
CA THR A 48 6.58 -0.89 3.67
C THR A 48 5.76 -1.28 2.45
N LEU A 49 4.45 -1.10 2.58
CA LEU A 49 3.43 -1.45 1.60
C LEU A 49 2.70 -0.21 1.10
N GLY A 50 2.73 0.05 -0.19
CA GLY A 50 1.85 0.96 -0.90
C GLY A 50 0.71 0.21 -1.59
N LEU A 51 -0.48 0.81 -1.64
CA LEU A 51 -1.66 0.25 -2.32
C LEU A 51 -2.27 1.28 -3.26
N SER A 52 -2.42 0.90 -4.52
CA SER A 52 -3.14 1.69 -5.53
C SER A 52 -4.40 0.94 -5.98
N ILE A 53 -5.43 1.68 -6.36
CA ILE A 53 -6.56 1.13 -7.11
C ILE A 53 -6.11 1.06 -8.58
N LEU A 54 -6.54 0.03 -9.30
CA LEU A 54 -6.28 -0.09 -10.73
C LEU A 54 -6.76 1.19 -11.45
N ARG A 55 -5.90 1.74 -12.28
CA ARG A 55 -6.20 2.93 -13.09
C ARG A 55 -5.84 2.68 -14.54
N THR A 56 -6.51 3.39 -15.42
CA THR A 56 -6.23 3.37 -16.84
C THR A 56 -5.93 4.77 -17.36
N GLU A 57 -5.17 4.85 -18.43
CA GLU A 57 -4.87 6.08 -19.16
C GLU A 57 -5.63 6.11 -20.49
N LYS A 58 -5.79 7.30 -21.08
CA LYS A 58 -6.64 7.54 -22.27
C LYS A 58 -6.38 6.58 -23.44
N TYR A 59 -5.13 6.19 -23.66
CA TYR A 59 -4.72 5.33 -24.78
C TYR A 59 -4.22 3.96 -24.33
N SER A 60 -4.56 3.55 -23.12
CA SER A 60 -4.16 2.24 -22.59
C SER A 60 -4.96 1.11 -23.25
N PRO A 61 -4.32 0.01 -23.67
CA PRO A 61 -5.02 -1.19 -24.10
C PRO A 61 -5.98 -1.76 -23.05
N LEU A 62 -5.76 -1.43 -21.78
CA LEU A 62 -6.64 -1.81 -20.68
C LEU A 62 -8.07 -1.27 -20.87
N ASN A 63 -8.25 -0.16 -21.59
CA ASN A 63 -9.58 0.40 -21.86
C ASN A 63 -10.45 -0.57 -22.66
N ASP A 64 -9.87 -1.30 -23.60
CA ASP A 64 -10.62 -2.26 -24.42
C ASP A 64 -10.98 -3.49 -23.56
N VAL A 65 -10.05 -3.97 -22.75
CA VAL A 65 -10.33 -5.06 -21.79
C VAL A 65 -11.46 -4.68 -20.82
N ILE A 66 -11.50 -3.43 -20.35
CA ILE A 66 -12.56 -2.96 -19.45
C ILE A 66 -13.91 -2.92 -20.15
N LYS A 67 -13.96 -2.44 -21.41
CA LYS A 67 -15.20 -2.41 -22.22
C LYS A 67 -15.77 -3.81 -22.45
N ASP A 68 -14.90 -4.78 -22.66
CA ASP A 68 -15.26 -6.19 -22.89
C ASP A 68 -15.56 -6.95 -21.59
N SER A 69 -15.36 -6.33 -20.43
CA SER A 69 -15.57 -6.94 -19.11
C SER A 69 -16.90 -6.48 -18.51
N ASP A 70 -17.87 -7.39 -18.41
CA ASP A 70 -19.18 -7.09 -17.84
C ASP A 70 -19.10 -6.54 -16.43
N GLY A 71 -19.84 -5.47 -16.18
CA GLY A 71 -19.98 -4.87 -14.86
C GLY A 71 -18.79 -4.02 -14.42
N TYR A 72 -17.79 -3.77 -15.29
CA TYR A 72 -16.69 -2.85 -15.02
C TYR A 72 -16.89 -1.50 -15.70
N TYR A 73 -16.36 -0.44 -15.11
CA TYR A 73 -16.43 0.92 -15.64
C TYR A 73 -15.24 1.77 -15.17
N ILE A 74 -14.95 2.82 -15.92
CA ILE A 74 -13.90 3.79 -15.60
C ILE A 74 -14.56 4.99 -14.92
N GLY A 75 -14.11 5.32 -13.71
CA GLY A 75 -14.56 6.49 -12.99
C GLY A 75 -13.91 7.79 -13.47
N ALA A 76 -14.43 8.93 -13.03
CA ALA A 76 -13.91 10.26 -13.38
C ALA A 76 -12.44 10.50 -12.96
N ASP A 77 -11.92 9.70 -12.04
CA ASP A 77 -10.53 9.71 -11.56
C ASP A 77 -9.64 8.69 -12.28
N ASN A 78 -10.10 8.17 -13.42
CA ASN A 78 -9.46 7.10 -14.20
C ASN A 78 -9.30 5.78 -13.42
N GLY A 79 -9.93 5.64 -12.25
CA GLY A 79 -9.98 4.39 -11.49
C GLY A 79 -10.89 3.38 -12.18
N VAL A 80 -10.49 2.12 -12.17
CA VAL A 80 -11.31 1.01 -12.66
C VAL A 80 -12.13 0.47 -11.50
N TYR A 81 -13.44 0.40 -11.70
CA TYR A 81 -14.40 -0.02 -10.71
C TYR A 81 -15.34 -1.07 -11.28
N SER A 82 -16.00 -1.81 -10.41
CA SER A 82 -17.07 -2.73 -10.80
C SER A 82 -18.34 -2.45 -10.00
N GLN A 83 -19.46 -3.02 -10.44
CA GLN A 83 -20.72 -2.96 -9.68
C GLN A 83 -20.54 -3.50 -8.25
N LYS A 84 -19.73 -4.55 -8.08
CA LYS A 84 -19.43 -5.15 -6.78
C LYS A 84 -18.43 -4.33 -5.97
N TYR A 85 -17.42 -3.75 -6.62
CA TYR A 85 -16.31 -3.05 -5.96
C TYR A 85 -16.19 -1.62 -6.50
N GLY A 86 -17.08 -0.75 -6.02
CA GLY A 86 -17.01 0.67 -6.28
C GLY A 86 -15.88 1.35 -5.49
N LYS A 87 -15.67 2.64 -5.76
CA LYS A 87 -14.59 3.45 -5.14
C LYS A 87 -14.56 3.39 -3.61
N LYS A 88 -15.74 3.44 -2.95
CA LYS A 88 -15.84 3.38 -1.48
C LYS A 88 -15.41 2.02 -0.96
N GLU A 89 -15.82 0.97 -1.64
CA GLU A 89 -15.53 -0.42 -1.28
C GLU A 89 -14.04 -0.73 -1.41
N LEU A 90 -13.41 -0.38 -2.54
CA LEU A 90 -11.98 -0.55 -2.72
C LEU A 90 -11.15 0.25 -1.71
N LYS A 91 -11.60 1.46 -1.33
CA LYS A 91 -10.97 2.22 -0.23
C LYS A 91 -11.06 1.48 1.11
N ARG A 92 -12.21 0.84 1.40
CA ARG A 92 -12.41 0.03 2.60
C ARG A 92 -11.48 -1.18 2.62
N ILE A 93 -11.40 -1.90 1.50
CA ILE A 93 -10.51 -3.06 1.34
C ILE A 93 -9.04 -2.64 1.52
N ARG A 94 -8.60 -1.54 0.88
CA ARG A 94 -7.26 -0.99 1.06
C ARG A 94 -6.94 -0.72 2.53
N LYS A 95 -7.87 -0.09 3.27
CA LYS A 95 -7.69 0.17 4.71
C LYS A 95 -7.54 -1.14 5.50
N ARG A 96 -8.32 -2.17 5.16
CA ARG A 96 -8.20 -3.50 5.79
C ARG A 96 -6.85 -4.14 5.52
N ILE A 97 -6.35 -4.09 4.27
CA ILE A 97 -5.02 -4.60 3.91
C ILE A 97 -3.93 -3.86 4.70
N HIS A 98 -4.00 -2.52 4.74
CA HIS A 98 -3.07 -1.69 5.52
C HIS A 98 -3.06 -2.08 7.00
N ASN A 99 -4.21 -2.19 7.63
CA ASN A 99 -4.32 -2.55 9.05
C ASN A 99 -3.79 -3.96 9.33
N ARG A 100 -3.97 -4.90 8.39
CA ARG A 100 -3.41 -6.25 8.51
C ARG A 100 -1.90 -6.27 8.35
N PHE A 101 -1.35 -5.39 7.52
CA PHE A 101 0.09 -5.32 7.28
C PHE A 101 0.81 -4.55 8.39
N TYR A 102 0.37 -3.33 8.71
CA TYR A 102 0.99 -2.45 9.71
C TYR A 102 0.55 -2.79 11.14
N THR A 103 0.91 -3.98 11.59
CA THR A 103 0.76 -4.37 12.99
C THR A 103 1.80 -3.65 13.86
N PRO A 104 1.59 -3.52 15.19
CA PRO A 104 2.60 -2.94 16.10
C PRO A 104 3.98 -3.57 15.94
N LEU A 105 4.04 -4.90 15.75
CA LEU A 105 5.30 -5.61 15.51
C LEU A 105 5.96 -5.21 14.20
N GLN A 106 5.18 -5.05 13.12
CA GLN A 106 5.70 -4.59 11.83
C GLN A 106 6.20 -3.15 11.93
N CYS A 107 5.48 -2.27 12.60
CA CYS A 107 5.92 -0.89 12.84
C CYS A 107 7.23 -0.84 13.64
N LEU A 108 7.38 -1.70 14.65
CA LEU A 108 8.62 -1.80 15.42
C LEU A 108 9.80 -2.30 14.55
N LYS A 109 9.57 -3.31 13.70
CA LYS A 109 10.59 -3.78 12.75
C LYS A 109 11.05 -2.66 11.81
N ILE A 110 10.09 -1.90 11.24
CA ILE A 110 10.38 -0.75 10.38
C ILE A 110 11.22 0.29 11.11
N ALA A 111 10.79 0.69 12.32
CA ALA A 111 11.50 1.67 13.14
C ALA A 111 12.94 1.23 13.45
N ARG A 112 13.12 -0.03 13.87
CA ARG A 112 14.45 -0.59 14.14
C ARG A 112 15.32 -0.60 12.91
N LYS A 113 14.79 -1.03 11.75
CA LYS A 113 15.53 -1.09 10.50
C LYS A 113 15.90 0.31 10.00
N THR A 114 14.97 1.24 9.96
CA THR A 114 15.24 2.63 9.53
C THR A 114 16.26 3.32 10.42
N TYR A 115 16.28 3.01 11.72
CA TYR A 115 17.31 3.46 12.64
C TYR A 115 18.67 2.84 12.31
N SER A 116 18.73 1.50 12.13
CA SER A 116 20.00 0.78 11.88
C SER A 116 20.70 1.16 10.58
N ILE A 117 19.95 1.56 9.55
CA ILE A 117 20.50 2.01 8.26
C ILE A 117 20.67 3.54 8.17
N GLY A 118 20.44 4.25 9.27
CA GLY A 118 20.65 5.70 9.35
C GLY A 118 19.60 6.57 8.64
N LEU A 119 18.50 5.99 8.17
CA LEU A 119 17.37 6.73 7.57
C LEU A 119 16.60 7.55 8.62
N PHE A 120 16.60 7.08 9.85
CA PHE A 120 15.91 7.74 10.96
C PHE A 120 16.94 8.15 12.02
N ARG A 121 17.09 9.46 12.22
CA ARG A 121 17.86 10.03 13.34
C ARG A 121 16.90 10.40 14.47
N LEU A 122 17.18 9.94 15.69
CA LEU A 122 16.34 10.24 16.86
C LEU A 122 16.06 11.75 17.02
N SER A 123 17.06 12.58 16.76
CA SER A 123 16.93 14.04 16.80
C SER A 123 15.91 14.60 15.81
N SER A 124 15.80 13.99 14.62
CA SER A 124 14.83 14.39 13.61
C SER A 124 13.41 13.89 13.97
N GLY A 125 13.30 12.68 14.50
CA GLY A 125 12.03 12.11 14.95
C GLY A 125 11.38 12.90 16.09
N ILE A 126 12.17 13.30 17.07
CA ILE A 126 11.70 14.14 18.19
C ILE A 126 11.20 15.50 17.66
N LYS A 127 11.92 16.14 16.72
CA LYS A 127 11.47 17.40 16.10
C LYS A 127 10.11 17.23 15.41
N TRP A 128 9.90 16.17 14.65
CA TRP A 128 8.62 15.91 13.97
C TRP A 128 7.48 15.64 14.96
N ILE A 129 7.73 14.91 16.05
CA ILE A 129 6.74 14.69 17.11
C ILE A 129 6.37 16.02 17.77
N LEU A 130 7.34 16.85 18.09
CA LEU A 130 7.10 18.17 18.68
C LEU A 130 6.29 19.07 17.73
N VAL A 131 6.64 19.11 16.44
CA VAL A 131 5.88 19.86 15.42
C VAL A 131 4.45 19.34 15.29
N TYR A 132 4.25 18.02 15.33
CA TYR A 132 2.92 17.42 15.27
C TYR A 132 2.08 17.77 16.51
N LEU A 133 2.65 17.64 17.70
CA LEU A 133 1.99 18.01 18.97
C LEU A 133 1.63 19.50 18.99
N PHE A 134 2.55 20.37 18.58
CA PHE A 134 2.30 21.81 18.51
C PHE A 134 1.16 22.14 17.53
N ARG A 135 1.14 21.55 16.33
CA ARG A 135 0.05 21.73 15.37
C ARG A 135 -1.29 21.19 15.88
N SER A 136 -1.29 20.08 16.62
CA SER A 136 -2.51 19.51 17.20
C SER A 136 -3.11 20.40 18.30
N LEU A 137 -2.25 21.02 19.11
CA LEU A 137 -2.65 21.96 20.14
C LEU A 137 -3.23 23.27 19.54
N MET A 138 -2.60 23.80 18.49
CA MET A 138 -3.09 25.00 17.79
C MET A 138 -4.45 24.77 17.11
N ARG A 139 -4.72 23.56 16.59
CA ARG A 139 -6.02 23.21 16.00
C ARG A 139 -7.15 23.02 17.01
N ARG A 140 -6.82 22.83 18.29
CA ARG A 140 -7.83 22.72 19.38
C ARG A 140 -8.29 24.07 19.90
N ASN A 141 -7.53 25.12 19.63
CA ASN A 141 -7.78 26.48 20.11
C ASN A 141 -8.32 27.42 19.00
N SER A 142 -8.62 26.88 17.84
CA SER A 142 -9.35 27.54 16.73
C SER A 142 -10.65 26.83 16.44
#